data_94b722400ccd3417f47d8ffa018dcdf9
#
_entry.id   94b722400ccd3417f47d8ffa018dcdf9
#
_cell.length_a   1.000
_cell.length_b   1.000
_cell.length_c   1.000
_cell.angle_alpha   90.00
_cell.angle_beta   90.00
_cell.angle_gamma   90.00
#
_symmetry.space_group_name_H-M   'P 1'
#
loop_
_entity.id
_entity.type
_entity.pdbx_description
1 polymer ?
#
loop_
_entity_poly.entity_id
_entity_poly.type
_entity_poly.pdbx_seq_one_letter_code
_entity_poly.pdbx_strand_id
1 'polypeptide(L)'
;MTRDILDEFEQQRRAPAYRSVPATLGLLVEDRASGFCGDVVDVDARAVVLRDRNGKRREFVFKPGGFLIEGKPVTLVRPKAAAPAAPKVTNSGSVRSAAPVKARTAAASRIWVEGRHDAELVEHVWGDDLRELGIVVEPMHGLDDVVSMVREFAPGPQRKLGILVDHLVTGSKEDRLAQQVRGEFVLVTGHPFVDVWAGVWPRVMGLKEWPDVPRGQPWKEGMCAALGTDVKGFWPMLRNKVHTFADLRPELVGAVERLIDFVSA
;
A
#
# COMPACT_ATOMS: atom_id res chain seq x y z
N MET A 1 -4.72 46.76 50.30
CA MET A 1 -4.77 46.03 49.02
C MET A 1 -3.88 46.77 48.04
N THR A 2 -2.61 46.47 48.02
CA THR A 2 -1.62 47.07 47.12
C THR A 2 -1.70 46.30 45.79
N ARG A 3 -2.27 46.89 44.77
CA ARG A 3 -2.22 46.38 43.40
C ARG A 3 -0.76 46.46 42.95
N ASP A 4 -0.23 45.33 42.57
CA ASP A 4 1.16 45.20 42.11
C ASP A 4 1.31 45.91 40.75
N ILE A 5 2.02 47.03 40.75
CA ILE A 5 2.30 47.87 39.57
C ILE A 5 3.05 47.04 38.50
N LEU A 6 3.72 45.96 38.89
CA LEU A 6 4.42 45.09 38.00
C LEU A 6 3.47 44.25 37.13
N ASP A 7 2.31 43.84 37.65
CA ASP A 7 1.31 43.11 36.89
C ASP A 7 0.66 43.98 35.79
N GLU A 8 0.50 45.29 36.02
CA GLU A 8 -0.01 46.22 34.99
C GLU A 8 1.03 46.45 33.87
N PHE A 9 2.33 46.47 34.19
CA PHE A 9 3.40 46.56 33.20
C PHE A 9 3.58 45.28 32.40
N GLU A 10 3.35 44.11 32.97
CA GLU A 10 3.40 42.81 32.23
C GLU A 10 2.16 42.63 31.33
N GLN A 11 0.99 43.11 31.72
CA GLN A 11 -0.19 43.09 30.86
C GLN A 11 -0.09 44.05 29.66
N GLN A 12 0.59 45.18 29.79
CA GLN A 12 0.88 46.10 28.68
C GLN A 12 1.93 45.56 27.68
N ARG A 13 2.76 44.61 28.07
CA ARG A 13 3.78 43.98 27.20
C ARG A 13 3.27 42.79 26.37
N ARG A 14 2.09 42.28 26.63
CA ARG A 14 1.51 41.22 25.77
C ARG A 14 1.05 41.87 24.47
N ALA A 15 1.92 41.80 23.44
CA ALA A 15 1.51 42.12 22.08
C ALA A 15 0.21 41.35 21.75
N PRO A 16 -0.81 41.99 21.16
CA PRO A 16 -2.06 41.32 20.84
C PRO A 16 -1.78 40.05 20.02
N ALA A 17 -2.30 38.93 20.49
CA ALA A 17 -2.13 37.64 19.82
C ALA A 17 -3.01 37.63 18.56
N TYR A 18 -2.42 37.94 17.40
CA TYR A 18 -3.12 37.85 16.12
C TYR A 18 -3.19 36.41 15.65
N ARG A 19 -4.30 36.02 15.02
CA ARG A 19 -4.46 34.69 14.42
C ARG A 19 -3.36 34.48 13.39
N SER A 20 -2.61 33.36 13.51
CA SER A 20 -1.64 32.94 12.52
C SER A 20 -2.33 32.26 11.35
N VAL A 21 -2.02 32.65 10.12
CA VAL A 21 -2.58 32.12 8.88
C VAL A 21 -1.42 31.74 7.95
N PRO A 22 -1.37 30.52 7.42
CA PRO A 22 -0.37 30.14 6.43
C PRO A 22 -0.51 30.98 5.15
N ALA A 23 0.59 31.55 4.65
CA ALA A 23 0.63 32.30 3.39
C ALA A 23 0.59 31.33 2.20
N THR A 24 -0.56 30.73 1.91
CA THR A 24 -0.73 29.83 0.77
C THR A 24 -0.86 30.60 -0.54
N LEU A 25 -0.36 30.03 -1.65
CA LEU A 25 -0.51 30.64 -2.99
C LEU A 25 -2.00 30.84 -3.32
N GLY A 26 -2.34 32.02 -3.85
CA GLY A 26 -3.70 32.41 -4.17
C GLY A 26 -4.51 32.97 -2.99
N LEU A 27 -3.94 33.08 -1.79
CA LEU A 27 -4.61 33.69 -0.64
C LEU A 27 -4.67 35.21 -0.86
N LEU A 28 -5.87 35.78 -0.89
CA LEU A 28 -6.07 37.24 -0.99
C LEU A 28 -5.86 37.87 0.39
N VAL A 29 -4.92 38.81 0.46
CA VAL A 29 -4.58 39.56 1.67
C VAL A 29 -4.26 41.01 1.37
N GLU A 30 -4.38 41.85 2.37
CA GLU A 30 -3.99 43.27 2.31
C GLU A 30 -2.87 43.53 3.31
N ASP A 31 -1.80 44.20 2.88
CA ASP A 31 -0.77 44.70 3.81
C ASP A 31 -1.35 45.87 4.60
N ARG A 32 -1.44 45.71 5.90
CA ARG A 32 -2.06 46.69 6.80
C ARG A 32 -1.38 48.05 6.81
N ALA A 33 -0.08 48.11 6.55
CA ALA A 33 0.68 49.36 6.61
C ALA A 33 0.52 50.20 5.33
N SER A 34 0.47 49.56 4.17
CA SER A 34 0.42 50.23 2.87
C SER A 34 -0.94 50.19 2.19
N GLY A 35 -1.89 49.38 2.68
CA GLY A 35 -3.17 49.13 2.00
C GLY A 35 -3.04 48.36 0.68
N PHE A 36 -1.86 47.75 0.41
CA PHE A 36 -1.67 46.97 -0.80
C PHE A 36 -2.41 45.64 -0.70
N CYS A 37 -3.41 45.45 -1.54
CA CYS A 37 -4.23 44.24 -1.58
C CYS A 37 -3.85 43.41 -2.80
N GLY A 38 -3.66 42.10 -2.60
CA GLY A 38 -3.31 41.17 -3.68
C GLY A 38 -3.27 39.71 -3.26
N ASP A 39 -3.20 38.85 -4.26
CA ASP A 39 -3.01 37.42 -4.06
C ASP A 39 -1.57 37.10 -3.73
N VAL A 40 -1.36 36.19 -2.80
CA VAL A 40 -0.05 35.59 -2.55
C VAL A 40 0.39 34.81 -3.77
N VAL A 41 1.51 35.23 -4.40
CA VAL A 41 2.06 34.58 -5.60
C VAL A 41 3.41 33.93 -5.36
N ASP A 42 4.10 34.27 -4.27
CA ASP A 42 5.34 33.63 -3.86
C ASP A 42 5.57 33.81 -2.36
N VAL A 43 6.31 32.89 -1.75
CA VAL A 43 6.62 32.87 -0.31
C VAL A 43 8.04 32.37 -0.12
N ASP A 44 8.89 33.23 0.44
CA ASP A 44 10.23 32.82 0.85
C ASP A 44 10.39 32.65 2.37
N ALA A 45 11.64 32.57 2.86
CA ALA A 45 11.93 32.35 4.27
C ALA A 45 11.50 33.52 5.16
N ARG A 46 11.41 34.77 4.64
CA ARG A 46 11.23 36.00 5.41
C ARG A 46 10.10 36.89 4.92
N ALA A 47 9.61 36.65 3.70
CA ALA A 47 8.70 37.55 3.04
C ALA A 47 7.63 36.80 2.21
N VAL A 48 6.57 37.50 1.89
CA VAL A 48 5.53 37.09 0.95
C VAL A 48 5.45 38.08 -0.18
N VAL A 49 5.30 37.60 -1.42
CA VAL A 49 5.06 38.42 -2.59
C VAL A 49 3.57 38.44 -2.90
N LEU A 50 2.98 39.63 -2.92
CA LEU A 50 1.60 39.87 -3.30
C LEU A 50 1.53 40.41 -4.72
N ARG A 51 0.51 40.02 -5.47
CA ARG A 51 0.20 40.51 -6.81
C ARG A 51 -1.20 41.13 -6.79
N ASP A 52 -1.29 42.43 -7.11
CA ASP A 52 -2.57 43.13 -7.20
C ASP A 52 -3.34 42.75 -8.50
N ARG A 53 -4.57 43.25 -8.62
CA ARG A 53 -5.44 43.08 -9.79
C ARG A 53 -4.87 43.62 -11.11
N ASN A 54 -3.88 44.54 -11.03
CA ASN A 54 -3.22 45.12 -12.19
C ASN A 54 -1.93 44.35 -12.55
N GLY A 55 -1.63 43.24 -11.89
CA GLY A 55 -0.44 42.44 -12.09
C GLY A 55 0.82 42.96 -11.40
N LYS A 56 0.74 44.07 -10.64
CA LYS A 56 1.88 44.61 -9.93
C LYS A 56 2.25 43.73 -8.75
N ARG A 57 3.53 43.38 -8.65
CA ARG A 57 4.06 42.55 -7.56
C ARG A 57 4.80 43.39 -6.54
N ARG A 58 4.61 43.09 -5.25
CA ARG A 58 5.33 43.70 -4.13
C ARG A 58 5.66 42.66 -3.09
N GLU A 59 6.82 42.82 -2.48
CA GLU A 59 7.30 41.94 -1.40
C GLU A 59 7.01 42.58 -0.03
N PHE A 60 6.56 41.75 0.94
CA PHE A 60 6.21 42.16 2.29
C PHE A 60 6.80 41.19 3.31
N VAL A 61 7.51 41.73 4.30
CA VAL A 61 8.09 40.94 5.38
C VAL A 61 6.99 40.45 6.32
N PHE A 62 7.11 39.24 6.83
CA PHE A 62 6.20 38.72 7.85
C PHE A 62 6.27 39.55 9.14
N LYS A 63 5.15 40.11 9.57
CA LYS A 63 5.01 40.88 10.80
C LYS A 63 3.79 40.42 11.57
N PRO A 64 3.83 40.34 12.91
CA PRO A 64 2.66 40.06 13.74
C PRO A 64 1.55 41.09 13.48
N GLY A 65 0.35 40.63 13.10
CA GLY A 65 -0.79 41.47 12.74
C GLY A 65 -0.57 42.40 11.55
N GLY A 66 0.42 42.14 10.70
CA GLY A 66 0.82 42.97 9.57
C GLY A 66 -0.08 42.86 8.34
N PHE A 67 -1.00 41.91 8.31
CA PHE A 67 -1.89 41.68 7.17
C PHE A 67 -3.36 41.68 7.61
N LEU A 68 -4.25 41.93 6.64
CA LEU A 68 -5.69 41.84 6.83
C LEU A 68 -6.24 40.72 5.92
N ILE A 69 -7.14 39.92 6.45
CA ILE A 69 -8.02 39.03 5.72
C ILE A 69 -9.44 39.37 6.08
N GLU A 70 -10.25 39.72 5.07
CA GLU A 70 -11.62 40.19 5.30
C GLU A 70 -11.71 41.34 6.36
N GLY A 71 -10.74 42.24 6.30
CA GLY A 71 -10.66 43.41 7.26
C GLY A 71 -10.16 43.03 8.65
N LYS A 72 -9.89 41.78 8.97
CA LYS A 72 -9.41 41.34 10.29
C LYS A 72 -7.89 41.18 10.30
N PRO A 73 -7.19 41.73 11.33
CA PRO A 73 -5.74 41.63 11.41
C PRO A 73 -5.29 40.20 11.70
N VAL A 74 -4.32 39.71 10.90
CA VAL A 74 -3.73 38.39 10.99
C VAL A 74 -2.20 38.45 10.89
N THR A 75 -1.54 37.45 11.41
CA THR A 75 -0.11 37.20 11.19
C THR A 75 0.04 36.15 10.07
N LEU A 76 0.54 36.55 8.92
CA LEU A 76 0.94 35.54 7.94
C LEU A 76 2.18 34.83 8.44
N VAL A 77 2.18 33.51 8.29
CA VAL A 77 3.32 32.63 8.59
C VAL A 77 3.67 31.81 7.34
N ARG A 78 4.92 31.46 7.22
CA ARG A 78 5.35 30.55 6.14
C ARG A 78 4.53 29.27 6.21
N PRO A 79 3.96 28.80 5.09
CA PRO A 79 3.32 27.49 5.06
C PRO A 79 4.35 26.44 5.53
N LYS A 80 4.01 25.67 6.54
CA LYS A 80 4.83 24.52 6.91
C LYS A 80 4.86 23.61 5.68
N ALA A 81 6.06 23.38 5.13
CA ALA A 81 6.20 22.41 4.05
C ALA A 81 5.45 21.15 4.48
N ALA A 82 4.47 20.72 3.66
CA ALA A 82 3.84 19.44 3.90
C ALA A 82 4.99 18.43 4.03
N ALA A 83 5.06 17.72 5.15
CA ALA A 83 5.99 16.61 5.26
C ALA A 83 5.84 15.78 3.98
N PRO A 84 6.93 15.36 3.32
CA PRO A 84 6.83 14.52 2.14
C PRO A 84 5.85 13.40 2.50
N ALA A 85 4.78 13.25 1.71
CA ALA A 85 3.78 12.22 1.96
C ALA A 85 4.56 10.91 2.09
N ALA A 86 4.33 10.18 3.18
CA ALA A 86 4.96 8.88 3.36
C ALA A 86 4.76 8.09 2.07
N PRO A 87 5.78 7.41 1.54
CA PRO A 87 5.65 6.66 0.30
C PRO A 87 4.46 5.72 0.44
N LYS A 88 3.53 5.79 -0.51
CA LYS A 88 2.39 4.87 -0.53
C LYS A 88 2.96 3.49 -0.80
N VAL A 89 2.79 2.58 0.13
CA VAL A 89 3.16 1.17 -0.05
C VAL A 89 1.99 0.38 -0.63
N THR A 90 2.32 -0.67 -1.37
CA THR A 90 1.36 -1.66 -1.87
C THR A 90 0.96 -2.64 -0.76
N ASN A 91 0.02 -3.52 -1.01
CA ASN A 91 -0.36 -4.57 -0.06
C ASN A 91 0.78 -5.58 0.19
N SER A 92 1.70 -5.73 -0.75
CA SER A 92 2.92 -6.53 -0.63
C SER A 92 4.05 -5.82 0.11
N GLY A 93 3.88 -4.55 0.48
CA GLY A 93 4.90 -3.73 1.15
C GLY A 93 5.88 -3.03 0.21
N SER A 94 5.77 -3.19 -1.11
CA SER A 94 6.58 -2.50 -2.10
C SER A 94 6.26 -1.00 -2.15
N VAL A 95 7.21 -0.16 -2.53
CA VAL A 95 6.98 1.27 -2.72
C VAL A 95 6.20 1.47 -4.02
N ARG A 96 4.99 2.02 -3.92
CA ARG A 96 4.17 2.30 -5.10
C ARG A 96 4.83 3.37 -5.97
N SER A 97 5.01 3.09 -7.26
CA SER A 97 5.47 4.10 -8.23
C SER A 97 4.52 5.31 -8.24
N ALA A 98 5.08 6.51 -8.17
CA ALA A 98 4.31 7.75 -8.30
C ALA A 98 3.87 8.04 -9.75
N ALA A 99 4.45 7.33 -10.72
CA ALA A 99 4.11 7.46 -12.13
C ALA A 99 2.82 6.69 -12.46
N PRO A 100 1.96 7.22 -13.34
CA PRO A 100 0.81 6.47 -13.82
C PRO A 100 1.30 5.21 -14.54
N VAL A 101 0.87 4.04 -14.07
CA VAL A 101 1.20 2.76 -14.71
C VAL A 101 0.54 2.73 -16.09
N LYS A 102 1.35 2.82 -17.14
CA LYS A 102 0.86 2.61 -18.51
C LYS A 102 0.40 1.16 -18.66
N ALA A 103 -0.71 0.95 -19.35
CA ALA A 103 -1.13 -0.40 -19.74
C ALA A 103 0.04 -1.09 -20.46
N ARG A 104 0.46 -2.25 -19.94
CA ARG A 104 1.51 -3.08 -20.54
C ARG A 104 0.88 -4.31 -21.15
N THR A 105 1.47 -4.80 -22.23
CA THR A 105 1.19 -6.15 -22.71
C THR A 105 1.67 -7.14 -21.65
N ALA A 106 0.90 -8.19 -21.40
CA ALA A 106 1.31 -9.25 -20.47
C ALA A 106 2.67 -9.82 -20.88
N ALA A 107 3.56 -10.01 -19.91
CA ALA A 107 4.83 -10.69 -20.14
C ALA A 107 4.57 -12.13 -20.62
N ALA A 108 5.54 -12.76 -21.27
CA ALA A 108 5.43 -14.16 -21.66
C ALA A 108 5.54 -15.11 -20.44
N SER A 109 6.25 -14.67 -19.39
CA SER A 109 6.39 -15.41 -18.13
C SER A 109 5.07 -15.48 -17.37
N ARG A 110 4.88 -16.54 -16.58
CA ARG A 110 3.65 -16.80 -15.81
C ARG A 110 3.99 -17.27 -14.41
N ILE A 111 3.04 -17.06 -13.50
CA ILE A 111 2.97 -17.75 -12.22
C ILE A 111 1.74 -18.65 -12.26
N TRP A 112 1.95 -19.95 -12.13
CA TRP A 112 0.88 -20.91 -11.95
C TRP A 112 0.68 -21.22 -10.47
N VAL A 113 -0.57 -21.38 -10.07
CA VAL A 113 -0.96 -21.73 -8.72
C VAL A 113 -1.91 -22.91 -8.75
N GLU A 114 -2.04 -23.65 -7.64
CA GLU A 114 -2.82 -24.90 -7.66
C GLU A 114 -4.30 -24.64 -7.92
N GLY A 115 -4.89 -23.66 -7.24
CA GLY A 115 -6.32 -23.41 -7.32
C GLY A 115 -6.70 -21.93 -7.50
N ARG A 116 -8.01 -21.72 -7.66
CA ARG A 116 -8.56 -20.36 -7.85
C ARG A 116 -8.35 -19.45 -6.62
N HIS A 117 -8.47 -20.00 -5.41
CA HIS A 117 -8.30 -19.20 -4.18
C HIS A 117 -6.86 -18.74 -4.01
N ASP A 118 -5.89 -19.54 -4.46
CA ASP A 118 -4.48 -19.19 -4.50
C ASP A 118 -4.25 -18.01 -5.43
N ALA A 119 -4.77 -18.06 -6.66
CA ALA A 119 -4.68 -16.98 -7.62
C ALA A 119 -5.29 -15.69 -7.07
N GLU A 120 -6.51 -15.78 -6.52
CA GLU A 120 -7.20 -14.65 -5.95
C GLU A 120 -6.46 -14.03 -4.75
N LEU A 121 -5.81 -14.82 -3.90
CA LEU A 121 -5.02 -14.33 -2.76
C LEU A 121 -3.73 -13.65 -3.23
N VAL A 122 -3.01 -14.29 -4.15
CA VAL A 122 -1.77 -13.75 -4.71
C VAL A 122 -2.05 -12.42 -5.42
N GLU A 123 -3.09 -12.35 -6.26
CA GLU A 123 -3.48 -11.10 -6.92
C GLU A 123 -3.99 -10.03 -5.93
N HIS A 124 -4.62 -10.44 -4.84
CA HIS A 124 -5.11 -9.51 -3.82
C HIS A 124 -3.96 -8.79 -3.09
N VAL A 125 -2.89 -9.50 -2.79
CA VAL A 125 -1.76 -8.98 -2.01
C VAL A 125 -0.68 -8.37 -2.91
N TRP A 126 -0.30 -9.03 -4.00
CA TRP A 126 0.77 -8.62 -4.92
C TRP A 126 0.28 -8.04 -6.24
N GLY A 127 -1.01 -7.84 -6.40
CA GLY A 127 -1.60 -7.42 -7.67
C GLY A 127 -1.06 -6.11 -8.23
N ASP A 128 -0.63 -5.16 -7.40
CA ASP A 128 0.00 -3.92 -7.86
C ASP A 128 1.38 -4.22 -8.50
N ASP A 129 2.19 -5.04 -7.84
CA ASP A 129 3.52 -5.43 -8.32
C ASP A 129 3.43 -6.31 -9.58
N LEU A 130 2.52 -7.28 -9.58
CA LEU A 130 2.27 -8.14 -10.74
C LEU A 130 1.84 -7.34 -11.97
N ARG A 131 0.97 -6.35 -11.80
CA ARG A 131 0.57 -5.44 -12.89
C ARG A 131 1.72 -4.56 -13.38
N GLU A 132 2.56 -4.07 -12.48
CA GLU A 132 3.74 -3.29 -12.85
C GLU A 132 4.73 -4.11 -13.67
N LEU A 133 4.91 -5.38 -13.32
CA LEU A 133 5.78 -6.33 -14.01
C LEU A 133 5.12 -6.94 -15.27
N GLY A 134 3.80 -6.84 -15.42
CA GLY A 134 3.05 -7.47 -16.49
C GLY A 134 2.90 -9.00 -16.33
N ILE A 135 3.09 -9.51 -15.11
CA ILE A 135 3.00 -10.94 -14.80
C ILE A 135 1.54 -11.33 -14.56
N VAL A 136 1.14 -12.48 -15.11
CA VAL A 136 -0.20 -13.05 -14.94
C VAL A 136 -0.10 -14.29 -14.04
N VAL A 137 -1.04 -14.39 -13.11
CA VAL A 137 -1.24 -15.56 -12.23
C VAL A 137 -2.38 -16.40 -12.79
N GLU A 138 -2.14 -17.69 -13.00
CA GLU A 138 -3.12 -18.61 -13.62
C GLU A 138 -3.33 -19.84 -12.72
N PRO A 139 -4.57 -20.22 -12.38
CA PRO A 139 -4.86 -21.45 -11.65
C PRO A 139 -4.76 -22.67 -12.56
N MET A 140 -4.06 -23.71 -12.09
CA MET A 140 -3.89 -24.97 -12.83
C MET A 140 -5.06 -25.94 -12.68
N HIS A 141 -5.91 -25.73 -11.67
CA HIS A 141 -7.01 -26.65 -11.31
C HIS A 141 -6.53 -28.06 -10.88
N GLY A 142 -5.40 -28.12 -10.21
CA GLY A 142 -4.74 -29.33 -9.70
C GLY A 142 -3.38 -29.59 -10.35
N LEU A 143 -2.63 -30.49 -9.74
CA LEU A 143 -1.23 -30.78 -10.12
C LEU A 143 -1.07 -32.03 -11.01
N ASP A 144 -2.12 -32.81 -11.21
CA ASP A 144 -1.99 -34.14 -11.83
C ASP A 144 -1.40 -34.08 -13.25
N ASP A 145 -1.72 -33.05 -14.02
CA ASP A 145 -1.26 -32.87 -15.40
C ASP A 145 -0.10 -31.86 -15.54
N VAL A 146 0.51 -31.42 -14.44
CA VAL A 146 1.50 -30.34 -14.44
C VAL A 146 2.67 -30.58 -15.37
N VAL A 147 3.12 -31.84 -15.51
CA VAL A 147 4.24 -32.21 -16.41
C VAL A 147 3.89 -31.97 -17.87
N SER A 148 2.69 -32.32 -18.29
CA SER A 148 2.19 -32.09 -19.65
C SER A 148 1.99 -30.60 -19.92
N MET A 149 1.39 -29.87 -18.97
CA MET A 149 1.18 -28.45 -19.05
C MET A 149 2.50 -27.66 -19.16
N VAL A 150 3.52 -28.02 -18.38
CA VAL A 150 4.85 -27.39 -18.46
C VAL A 150 5.53 -27.65 -19.82
N ARG A 151 5.40 -28.87 -20.38
CA ARG A 151 5.91 -29.15 -21.72
C ARG A 151 5.22 -28.32 -22.79
N GLU A 152 3.89 -28.17 -22.72
CA GLU A 152 3.13 -27.37 -23.66
C GLU A 152 3.45 -25.86 -23.52
N PHE A 153 3.59 -25.38 -22.28
CA PHE A 153 4.03 -24.03 -22.05
C PHE A 153 5.40 -23.72 -22.63
N ALA A 154 6.28 -24.70 -22.76
CA ALA A 154 7.64 -24.59 -23.30
C ALA A 154 8.44 -23.45 -22.65
N PRO A 155 8.81 -23.55 -21.36
CA PRO A 155 9.57 -22.51 -20.65
C PRO A 155 10.93 -22.24 -21.33
N GLY A 156 11.38 -20.99 -21.30
CA GLY A 156 12.62 -20.54 -21.90
C GLY A 156 13.11 -19.21 -21.32
N PRO A 157 14.23 -18.66 -21.82
CA PRO A 157 14.84 -17.46 -21.27
C PRO A 157 13.91 -16.24 -21.21
N GLN A 158 13.01 -16.11 -22.18
CA GLN A 158 12.05 -14.99 -22.27
C GLN A 158 10.64 -15.38 -21.80
N ARG A 159 10.48 -16.60 -21.31
CA ARG A 159 9.19 -17.18 -20.92
C ARG A 159 9.36 -18.10 -19.73
N LYS A 160 9.68 -17.52 -18.58
CA LYS A 160 9.88 -18.24 -17.34
C LYS A 160 8.55 -18.66 -16.72
N LEU A 161 8.56 -19.73 -15.97
CA LEU A 161 7.40 -20.28 -15.28
C LEU A 161 7.69 -20.45 -13.79
N GLY A 162 6.93 -19.73 -12.95
CA GLY A 162 6.86 -19.95 -11.52
C GLY A 162 5.66 -20.84 -11.19
N ILE A 163 5.80 -21.79 -10.27
CA ILE A 163 4.70 -22.65 -9.82
C ILE A 163 4.63 -22.61 -8.30
N LEU A 164 3.49 -22.18 -7.76
CA LEU A 164 3.18 -22.24 -6.33
C LEU A 164 2.36 -23.50 -6.05
N VAL A 165 2.81 -24.28 -5.09
CA VAL A 165 2.19 -25.55 -4.71
C VAL A 165 1.82 -25.55 -3.25
N ASP A 166 0.61 -25.99 -2.93
CA ASP A 166 0.15 -26.24 -1.58
C ASP A 166 0.89 -27.45 -0.98
N HIS A 167 0.99 -27.49 0.33
CA HIS A 167 1.53 -28.63 1.08
C HIS A 167 2.85 -29.21 0.52
N LEU A 168 3.74 -28.34 0.06
CA LEU A 168 5.04 -28.77 -0.48
C LEU A 168 5.97 -29.21 0.66
N VAL A 169 5.81 -30.47 1.08
CA VAL A 169 6.58 -31.10 2.15
C VAL A 169 7.41 -32.22 1.55
N THR A 170 8.66 -32.33 1.97
CA THR A 170 9.60 -33.37 1.47
C THR A 170 8.96 -34.74 1.53
N GLY A 171 8.95 -35.44 0.35
CA GLY A 171 8.38 -36.77 0.20
C GLY A 171 6.86 -36.81 -0.03
N SER A 172 6.17 -35.67 -0.08
CA SER A 172 4.74 -35.58 -0.43
C SER A 172 4.54 -35.96 -1.93
N LYS A 173 3.27 -36.11 -2.35
CA LYS A 173 2.93 -36.28 -3.77
C LYS A 173 3.34 -35.03 -4.54
N GLU A 174 3.08 -33.86 -3.97
CA GLU A 174 3.36 -32.53 -4.52
C GLU A 174 4.87 -32.35 -4.73
N ASP A 175 5.71 -32.73 -3.75
CA ASP A 175 7.17 -32.69 -3.88
C ASP A 175 7.67 -33.55 -5.02
N ARG A 176 7.13 -34.77 -5.17
CA ARG A 176 7.51 -35.67 -6.27
C ARG A 176 7.14 -35.14 -7.67
N LEU A 177 5.96 -34.50 -7.77
CA LEU A 177 5.52 -33.84 -9.02
C LEU A 177 6.36 -32.61 -9.31
N ALA A 178 6.63 -31.79 -8.30
CA ALA A 178 7.50 -30.62 -8.42
C ALA A 178 8.90 -30.95 -8.93
N GLN A 179 9.49 -32.08 -8.46
CA GLN A 179 10.82 -32.51 -8.92
C GLN A 179 10.86 -32.89 -10.41
N GLN A 180 9.75 -33.34 -11.00
CA GLN A 180 9.68 -33.74 -12.42
C GLN A 180 9.67 -32.54 -13.37
N VAL A 181 9.24 -31.34 -12.89
CA VAL A 181 9.09 -30.15 -13.75
C VAL A 181 10.15 -29.07 -13.48
N ARG A 182 11.00 -29.24 -12.49
CA ARG A 182 12.09 -28.28 -12.18
C ARG A 182 13.06 -28.15 -13.32
N GLY A 183 13.50 -26.95 -13.65
CA GLY A 183 14.46 -26.68 -14.70
C GLY A 183 14.98 -25.25 -14.61
N GLU A 184 15.89 -24.90 -15.51
CA GLU A 184 16.52 -23.58 -15.55
C GLU A 184 15.49 -22.44 -15.66
N PHE A 185 14.40 -22.64 -16.40
CA PHE A 185 13.36 -21.65 -16.64
C PHE A 185 12.05 -21.97 -15.91
N VAL A 186 12.09 -22.93 -14.96
CA VAL A 186 10.95 -23.32 -14.12
C VAL A 186 11.37 -23.31 -12.66
N LEU A 187 10.73 -22.48 -11.85
CA LEU A 187 10.90 -22.50 -10.41
C LEU A 187 9.60 -23.00 -9.74
N VAL A 188 9.73 -24.06 -8.96
CA VAL A 188 8.63 -24.52 -8.10
C VAL A 188 8.92 -24.13 -6.67
N THR A 189 8.00 -23.42 -6.05
CA THR A 189 7.99 -23.11 -4.62
C THR A 189 6.69 -23.56 -4.01
N GLY A 190 6.60 -23.54 -2.69
CA GLY A 190 5.37 -23.85 -1.99
C GLY A 190 5.50 -23.56 -0.51
N HIS A 191 4.45 -23.89 0.21
CA HIS A 191 4.33 -23.72 1.65
C HIS A 191 3.88 -25.03 2.31
N PRO A 192 4.09 -25.18 3.65
CA PRO A 192 3.76 -26.42 4.34
C PRO A 192 2.28 -26.60 4.66
N PHE A 193 1.45 -25.59 4.36
CA PHE A 193 0.03 -25.60 4.71
C PHE A 193 -0.76 -26.46 3.74
N VAL A 194 -1.82 -27.09 4.25
CA VAL A 194 -2.72 -27.98 3.49
C VAL A 194 -3.50 -27.25 2.41
N ASP A 195 -3.63 -25.92 2.55
CA ASP A 195 -4.34 -25.04 1.62
C ASP A 195 -3.90 -23.59 1.88
N VAL A 196 -3.98 -22.73 0.88
CA VAL A 196 -3.61 -21.31 0.97
C VAL A 196 -4.33 -20.56 2.08
N TRP A 197 -5.56 -20.94 2.44
CA TRP A 197 -6.30 -20.33 3.55
C TRP A 197 -5.57 -20.49 4.89
N ALA A 198 -4.94 -21.65 5.11
CA ALA A 198 -4.14 -21.88 6.31
C ALA A 198 -2.83 -21.07 6.31
N GLY A 199 -2.43 -20.54 5.19
CA GLY A 199 -1.35 -19.54 5.04
C GLY A 199 -1.72 -18.14 5.52
N VAL A 200 -3.00 -17.85 5.75
CA VAL A 200 -3.46 -16.63 6.43
C VAL A 200 -3.38 -16.81 7.94
N TRP A 201 -2.95 -15.78 8.66
CA TRP A 201 -2.93 -15.82 10.12
C TRP A 201 -4.36 -15.92 10.70
N PRO A 202 -4.67 -16.87 11.60
CA PRO A 202 -6.00 -17.02 12.21
C PRO A 202 -6.52 -15.74 12.88
N ARG A 203 -5.62 -14.91 13.42
CA ARG A 203 -5.95 -13.62 14.04
C ARG A 203 -6.69 -12.66 13.10
N VAL A 204 -6.51 -12.78 11.79
CA VAL A 204 -7.23 -12.00 10.77
C VAL A 204 -8.74 -12.23 10.86
N MET A 205 -9.13 -13.44 11.26
CA MET A 205 -10.51 -13.82 11.53
C MET A 205 -10.93 -13.71 13.00
N GLY A 206 -10.06 -13.19 13.87
CA GLY A 206 -10.29 -13.11 15.31
C GLY A 206 -10.14 -14.46 16.03
N LEU A 207 -9.49 -15.43 15.39
CA LEU A 207 -9.25 -16.75 15.93
C LEU A 207 -7.82 -16.84 16.52
N LYS A 208 -7.63 -17.69 17.52
CA LYS A 208 -6.28 -18.04 18.01
C LYS A 208 -5.58 -19.00 17.05
N GLU A 209 -6.31 -20.01 16.60
CA GLU A 209 -5.85 -21.08 15.71
C GLU A 209 -6.96 -21.42 14.74
N TRP A 210 -6.58 -21.97 13.57
CA TRP A 210 -7.56 -22.59 12.68
C TRP A 210 -8.16 -23.84 13.35
N PRO A 211 -9.46 -24.11 13.14
CA PRO A 211 -10.07 -25.35 13.63
C PRO A 211 -9.31 -26.59 13.15
N ASP A 212 -9.15 -27.54 14.04
CA ASP A 212 -8.62 -28.85 13.68
C ASP A 212 -9.63 -29.63 12.85
N VAL A 213 -9.17 -30.16 11.72
CA VAL A 213 -10.02 -30.94 10.80
C VAL A 213 -9.55 -32.38 10.80
N PRO A 214 -10.41 -33.36 11.15
CA PRO A 214 -10.05 -34.77 11.16
C PRO A 214 -9.50 -35.26 9.81
N ARG A 215 -8.53 -36.17 9.86
CA ARG A 215 -7.99 -36.80 8.64
C ARG A 215 -9.09 -37.49 7.85
N GLY A 216 -9.06 -37.33 6.52
CA GLY A 216 -10.04 -37.91 5.62
C GLY A 216 -11.25 -37.03 5.33
N GLN A 217 -11.39 -35.90 6.02
CA GLN A 217 -12.36 -34.86 5.68
C GLN A 217 -11.69 -33.80 4.83
N PRO A 218 -12.33 -33.28 3.75
CA PRO A 218 -11.82 -32.14 3.00
C PRO A 218 -11.64 -30.96 3.94
N TRP A 219 -10.45 -30.37 3.93
CA TRP A 219 -10.04 -29.40 4.96
C TRP A 219 -10.93 -28.13 4.97
N LYS A 220 -11.22 -27.56 3.80
CA LYS A 220 -12.05 -26.34 3.70
C LYS A 220 -13.44 -26.54 4.25
N GLU A 221 -14.09 -27.65 3.89
CA GLU A 221 -15.43 -28.01 4.36
C GLU A 221 -15.44 -28.28 5.85
N GLY A 222 -14.45 -29.03 6.36
CA GLY A 222 -14.34 -29.31 7.80
C GLY A 222 -14.11 -28.06 8.63
N MET A 223 -13.21 -27.19 8.17
CA MET A 223 -12.93 -25.89 8.79
C MET A 223 -14.17 -24.98 8.80
N CYS A 224 -14.85 -24.87 7.65
CA CYS A 224 -16.09 -24.10 7.54
C CYS A 224 -17.21 -24.65 8.44
N ALA A 225 -17.38 -25.96 8.49
CA ALA A 225 -18.36 -26.59 9.38
C ALA A 225 -18.09 -26.29 10.85
N ALA A 226 -16.82 -26.34 11.29
CA ALA A 226 -16.42 -26.00 12.65
C ALA A 226 -16.68 -24.52 13.00
N LEU A 227 -16.68 -23.63 12.00
CA LEU A 227 -16.95 -22.20 12.14
C LEU A 227 -18.44 -21.83 11.88
N GLY A 228 -19.30 -22.82 11.59
CA GLY A 228 -20.72 -22.59 11.31
C GLY A 228 -20.99 -21.83 9.99
N THR A 229 -20.14 -22.03 8.98
CA THR A 229 -20.22 -21.36 7.68
C THR A 229 -20.04 -22.36 6.53
N ASP A 230 -19.99 -21.86 5.30
CA ASP A 230 -19.67 -22.64 4.09
C ASP A 230 -18.52 -22.03 3.30
N VAL A 231 -17.94 -22.81 2.40
CA VAL A 231 -16.78 -22.41 1.58
C VAL A 231 -17.06 -21.16 0.74
N LYS A 232 -18.28 -21.02 0.19
CA LYS A 232 -18.64 -19.91 -0.70
C LYS A 232 -18.77 -18.58 0.05
N GLY A 233 -19.31 -18.63 1.26
CA GLY A 233 -19.44 -17.47 2.14
C GLY A 233 -18.13 -17.11 2.84
N PHE A 234 -17.39 -18.10 3.30
CA PHE A 234 -16.19 -17.88 4.07
C PHE A 234 -15.04 -17.29 3.27
N TRP A 235 -14.78 -17.77 2.06
CA TRP A 235 -13.66 -17.30 1.26
C TRP A 235 -13.67 -15.79 0.97
N PRO A 236 -14.77 -15.20 0.44
CA PRO A 236 -14.81 -13.75 0.23
C PRO A 236 -14.58 -12.96 1.53
N MET A 237 -15.10 -13.45 2.65
CA MET A 237 -14.93 -12.82 3.96
C MET A 237 -13.47 -12.87 4.42
N LEU A 238 -12.80 -14.02 4.31
CA LEU A 238 -11.39 -14.19 4.66
C LEU A 238 -10.52 -13.29 3.78
N ARG A 239 -10.69 -13.34 2.45
CA ARG A 239 -9.93 -12.54 1.51
C ARG A 239 -10.07 -11.04 1.77
N ASN A 240 -11.29 -10.57 2.04
CA ASN A 240 -11.54 -9.14 2.32
C ASN A 240 -10.91 -8.66 3.64
N LYS A 241 -10.59 -9.55 4.56
CA LYS A 241 -9.90 -9.23 5.82
C LYS A 241 -8.38 -9.27 5.72
N VAL A 242 -7.84 -9.87 4.69
CA VAL A 242 -6.41 -9.78 4.36
C VAL A 242 -6.17 -8.42 3.73
N HIS A 243 -5.33 -7.60 4.32
CA HIS A 243 -5.02 -6.25 3.82
C HIS A 243 -3.61 -6.16 3.25
N THR A 244 -2.67 -6.89 3.85
CA THR A 244 -1.26 -6.83 3.45
C THR A 244 -0.59 -8.20 3.59
N PHE A 245 0.63 -8.32 3.09
CA PHE A 245 1.47 -9.51 3.30
C PHE A 245 1.68 -9.87 4.79
N ALA A 246 1.58 -8.88 5.71
CA ALA A 246 1.71 -9.12 7.16
C ALA A 246 0.55 -9.94 7.75
N ASP A 247 -0.53 -10.09 7.03
CA ASP A 247 -1.68 -10.94 7.37
C ASP A 247 -1.46 -12.40 6.98
N LEU A 248 -0.39 -12.66 6.23
CA LEU A 248 0.01 -13.99 5.77
C LEU A 248 1.16 -14.54 6.60
N ARG A 249 1.32 -15.85 6.58
CA ARG A 249 2.45 -16.52 7.21
C ARG A 249 3.71 -16.39 6.36
N PRO A 250 4.89 -16.22 6.97
CA PRO A 250 6.14 -15.97 6.26
C PRO A 250 6.48 -17.01 5.19
N GLU A 251 6.10 -18.28 5.41
CA GLU A 251 6.36 -19.36 4.48
C GLU A 251 5.63 -19.16 3.14
N LEU A 252 4.38 -18.70 3.19
CA LEU A 252 3.61 -18.38 1.98
C LEU A 252 4.17 -17.10 1.33
N VAL A 253 4.44 -16.07 2.12
CA VAL A 253 5.03 -14.80 1.61
C VAL A 253 6.33 -15.09 0.87
N GLY A 254 7.28 -15.78 1.50
CA GLY A 254 8.56 -16.08 0.90
C GLY A 254 8.47 -16.99 -0.33
N ALA A 255 7.47 -17.88 -0.40
CA ALA A 255 7.23 -18.70 -1.59
C ALA A 255 6.79 -17.83 -2.77
N VAL A 256 5.85 -16.91 -2.58
CA VAL A 256 5.32 -16.02 -3.63
C VAL A 256 6.38 -15.01 -4.09
N GLU A 257 7.07 -14.34 -3.16
CA GLU A 257 8.13 -13.36 -3.47
C GLU A 257 9.23 -13.98 -4.35
N ARG A 258 9.69 -15.19 -4.01
CA ARG A 258 10.69 -15.91 -4.82
C ARG A 258 10.21 -16.20 -6.23
N LEU A 259 8.91 -16.48 -6.43
CA LEU A 259 8.36 -16.69 -7.77
C LEU A 259 8.33 -15.40 -8.56
N ILE A 260 7.89 -14.30 -7.94
CA ILE A 260 7.86 -12.97 -8.58
C ILE A 260 9.27 -12.57 -9.02
N ASP A 261 10.25 -12.69 -8.13
CA ASP A 261 11.66 -12.39 -8.44
C ASP A 261 12.16 -13.24 -9.61
N PHE A 262 11.88 -14.54 -9.59
CA PHE A 262 12.34 -15.46 -10.63
C PHE A 262 11.76 -15.15 -12.01
N VAL A 263 10.44 -14.92 -12.11
CA VAL A 263 9.78 -14.69 -13.40
C VAL A 263 9.98 -13.28 -13.95
N SER A 264 10.41 -12.33 -13.12
CA SER A 264 10.70 -10.94 -13.50
C SER A 264 12.16 -10.68 -13.85
N ALA A 265 13.07 -11.53 -13.38
CA ALA A 265 14.50 -11.47 -13.71
C ALA A 265 14.73 -11.84 -15.19
#